data_7e80c636bf5f667b4786670f33814d4b
#
_entry.id   7e80c636bf5f667b4786670f33814d4b
#
_cell.length_a   1.000
_cell.length_b   1.000
_cell.length_c   1.000
_cell.angle_alpha   90.00
_cell.angle_beta   90.00
_cell.angle_gamma   90.00
#
_symmetry.space_group_name_H-M   'P 1'
#
loop_
_entity.id
_entity.type
_entity.pdbx_description
1 polymer ?
#
loop_
_entity_poly.entity_id
_entity_poly.type
_entity_poly.pdbx_seq_one_letter_code
_entity_poly.pdbx_strand_id
1 'polypeptide(L)'
;MEFRILYPSALLTQFVKYYWVFERNYLVRTIERGIPIGCMQLVFHRKNRVFSTAINDFQPKAFIEGHMSSYWDLQYEGENETIAITFTPQGVQAFFSTPLYEFYNKNIPVECIGDRLFIDLQQAILNADDKMDCIGIIECYLLEKIKNLKPEIAVSEVIIQQIEYDCNTSIEWLANVSN
;
A
#
# COMPACT_ATOMS: atom_id res chain seq x y z
N MET A 1 20.60 6.38 -7.16
CA MET A 1 19.25 6.46 -6.54
C MET A 1 18.24 6.62 -7.65
N GLU A 2 17.27 5.75 -7.70
CA GLU A 2 16.15 5.82 -8.63
C GLU A 2 14.85 5.81 -7.81
N PHE A 3 13.95 6.76 -8.10
CA PHE A 3 12.61 6.80 -7.56
C PHE A 3 11.63 7.12 -8.68
N ARG A 4 10.64 6.26 -8.87
CA ARG A 4 9.62 6.42 -9.91
C ARG A 4 8.22 6.28 -9.32
N ILE A 5 7.31 7.11 -9.78
CA ILE A 5 5.87 6.97 -9.55
C ILE A 5 5.24 6.51 -10.86
N LEU A 6 4.39 5.50 -10.78
CA LEU A 6 3.65 4.92 -11.88
C LEU A 6 2.16 4.93 -11.54
N TYR A 7 1.32 5.23 -12.52
CA TYR A 7 -0.13 5.29 -12.30
C TYR A 7 -0.81 4.01 -12.76
N PRO A 8 -1.90 3.60 -12.08
CA PRO A 8 -2.61 2.39 -12.43
C PRO A 8 -3.36 2.50 -13.75
N SER A 9 -3.67 1.34 -14.34
CA SER A 9 -4.59 1.23 -15.47
C SER A 9 -5.97 1.77 -15.12
N ALA A 10 -6.74 2.20 -16.11
CA ALA A 10 -8.04 2.85 -15.93
C ALA A 10 -9.02 2.07 -15.02
N LEU A 11 -8.96 0.73 -15.04
CA LEU A 11 -9.81 -0.13 -14.21
C LEU A 11 -9.42 -0.14 -12.72
N LEU A 12 -8.20 0.27 -12.39
CA LEU A 12 -7.66 0.27 -11.03
C LEU A 12 -7.62 1.65 -10.39
N THR A 13 -7.89 2.73 -11.14
CA THR A 13 -7.74 4.12 -10.66
C THR A 13 -8.60 4.45 -9.43
N GLN A 14 -9.77 3.84 -9.28
CA GLN A 14 -10.61 4.01 -8.09
C GLN A 14 -10.06 3.31 -6.85
N PHE A 15 -9.18 2.30 -7.00
CA PHE A 15 -8.66 1.47 -5.92
C PHE A 15 -7.20 1.75 -5.58
N VAL A 16 -6.43 2.16 -6.58
CA VAL A 16 -4.99 2.41 -6.47
C VAL A 16 -4.69 3.86 -6.85
N LYS A 17 -4.04 4.56 -5.93
CA LYS A 17 -3.65 5.95 -6.15
C LYS A 17 -2.44 6.05 -7.08
N TYR A 18 -1.41 5.26 -6.78
CA TYR A 18 -0.20 5.09 -7.59
C TYR A 18 0.63 3.90 -7.08
N TYR A 19 1.55 3.45 -7.91
CA TYR A 19 2.67 2.60 -7.52
C TYR A 19 3.92 3.46 -7.38
N TRP A 20 4.85 3.06 -6.51
CA TRP A 20 6.17 3.63 -6.53
C TRP A 20 7.23 2.53 -6.47
N VAL A 21 8.35 2.82 -7.13
CA VAL A 21 9.53 1.96 -7.18
C VAL A 21 10.71 2.79 -6.69
N PHE A 22 11.42 2.24 -5.74
CA PHE A 22 12.62 2.84 -5.17
C PHE A 22 13.78 1.87 -5.28
N GLU A 23 14.92 2.35 -5.79
CA GLU A 23 16.15 1.58 -5.85
C GLU A 23 17.33 2.45 -5.47
N ARG A 24 18.13 1.95 -4.54
CA ARG A 24 19.39 2.58 -4.13
C ARG A 24 20.33 1.58 -3.50
N ASN A 25 21.64 1.74 -3.80
CA ASN A 25 22.70 1.07 -3.07
C ASN A 25 23.29 2.05 -2.03
N TYR A 26 23.19 1.71 -0.76
CA TYR A 26 23.70 2.47 0.37
C TYR A 26 25.07 1.92 0.76
N LEU A 27 26.14 2.64 0.40
CA LEU A 27 27.53 2.26 0.71
C LEU A 27 27.84 2.33 2.20
N VAL A 28 27.08 3.12 2.93
CA VAL A 28 27.15 3.25 4.39
C VAL A 28 25.75 3.20 4.97
N ARG A 29 25.64 2.70 6.19
CA ARG A 29 24.39 2.67 6.92
C ARG A 29 23.82 4.10 7.04
N THR A 30 22.61 4.29 6.53
CA THR A 30 21.95 5.60 6.43
C THR A 30 20.58 5.53 7.07
N ILE A 31 20.24 6.54 7.86
CA ILE A 31 18.88 6.67 8.42
C ILE A 31 18.12 7.68 7.59
N GLU A 32 16.95 7.29 7.11
CA GLU A 32 16.00 8.16 6.42
C GLU A 32 14.68 8.18 7.17
N ARG A 33 14.00 9.31 7.15
CA ARG A 33 12.74 9.49 7.84
C ARG A 33 11.56 9.18 6.94
N GLY A 34 10.77 8.20 7.32
CA GLY A 34 9.47 7.92 6.73
C GLY A 34 8.41 8.89 7.27
N ILE A 35 7.77 9.64 6.38
CA ILE A 35 6.72 10.60 6.72
C ILE A 35 5.36 9.98 6.41
N PRO A 36 4.37 10.06 7.32
CA PRO A 36 3.03 9.58 7.05
C PRO A 36 2.41 10.25 5.82
N ILE A 37 1.94 9.46 4.88
CA ILE A 37 1.32 9.95 3.64
C ILE A 37 -0.21 9.92 3.67
N GLY A 38 -0.80 9.49 4.80
CA GLY A 38 -2.25 9.40 4.96
C GLY A 38 -2.93 8.28 4.17
N CYS A 39 -2.17 7.36 3.59
CA CYS A 39 -2.66 6.24 2.81
C CYS A 39 -2.08 4.93 3.33
N MET A 40 -2.79 3.82 3.13
CA MET A 40 -2.25 2.48 3.35
C MET A 40 -1.48 2.02 2.12
N GLN A 41 -0.44 1.23 2.37
CA GLN A 41 0.40 0.69 1.30
C GLN A 41 0.61 -0.81 1.44
N LEU A 42 0.76 -1.50 0.31
CA LEU A 42 1.33 -2.84 0.26
C LEU A 42 2.76 -2.71 -0.27
N VAL A 43 3.72 -3.08 0.55
CA VAL A 43 5.16 -2.83 0.33
C VAL A 43 5.90 -4.15 0.14
N PHE A 44 6.81 -4.21 -0.83
CA PHE A 44 7.68 -5.34 -1.12
C PHE A 44 9.15 -4.90 -1.11
N HIS A 45 9.98 -5.49 -0.25
CA HIS A 45 11.42 -5.36 -0.28
C HIS A 45 12.04 -6.51 -1.08
N ARG A 46 12.44 -6.26 -2.31
CA ARG A 46 12.97 -7.30 -3.20
C ARG A 46 14.43 -7.64 -2.93
N LYS A 47 15.19 -6.71 -2.39
CA LYS A 47 16.60 -6.93 -1.99
C LYS A 47 16.74 -6.89 -0.47
N ASN A 48 17.59 -6.03 0.06
CA ASN A 48 17.78 -5.95 1.50
C ASN A 48 16.53 -5.45 2.22
N ARG A 49 16.24 -6.04 3.37
CA ARG A 49 15.20 -5.55 4.26
C ARG A 49 15.64 -4.26 4.93
N VAL A 50 14.68 -3.42 5.27
CA VAL A 50 14.89 -2.14 5.92
C VAL A 50 14.67 -2.31 7.43
N PHE A 51 15.60 -1.82 8.25
CA PHE A 51 15.44 -1.85 9.71
C PHE A 51 14.61 -0.64 10.15
N SER A 52 13.55 -0.88 10.91
CA SER A 52 12.71 0.17 11.48
C SER A 52 13.05 0.39 12.95
N THR A 53 13.44 1.61 13.31
CA THR A 53 13.74 1.97 14.70
C THR A 53 12.49 1.96 15.58
N ALA A 54 11.31 2.16 15.00
CA ALA A 54 10.04 2.18 15.75
C ALA A 54 9.67 0.81 16.33
N ILE A 55 9.94 -0.28 15.59
CA ILE A 55 9.69 -1.65 16.04
C ILE A 55 10.95 -2.35 16.54
N ASN A 56 12.10 -1.70 16.40
CA ASN A 56 13.44 -2.23 16.71
C ASN A 56 13.71 -3.59 16.04
N ASP A 57 13.26 -3.74 14.79
CA ASP A 57 13.42 -4.95 13.97
C ASP A 57 13.38 -4.60 12.48
N PHE A 58 13.71 -5.58 11.65
CA PHE A 58 13.58 -5.46 10.20
C PHE A 58 12.12 -5.53 9.76
N GLN A 59 11.72 -4.59 8.89
CA GLN A 59 10.44 -4.70 8.21
C GLN A 59 10.33 -6.05 7.48
N PRO A 60 9.13 -6.67 7.39
CA PRO A 60 8.94 -7.88 6.60
C PRO A 60 9.30 -7.67 5.13
N LYS A 61 9.58 -8.75 4.38
CA LYS A 61 9.83 -8.66 2.93
C LYS A 61 8.61 -8.16 2.16
N ALA A 62 7.41 -8.53 2.61
CA ALA A 62 6.16 -7.99 2.10
C ALA A 62 5.20 -7.74 3.27
N PHE A 63 4.60 -6.55 3.30
CA PHE A 63 3.74 -6.14 4.40
C PHE A 63 2.75 -5.06 3.98
N ILE A 64 1.65 -4.99 4.71
CA ILE A 64 0.77 -3.84 4.66
C ILE A 64 1.27 -2.82 5.67
N GLU A 65 1.63 -1.64 5.16
CA GLU A 65 1.82 -0.45 5.97
C GLU A 65 0.47 0.19 6.20
N GLY A 66 0.01 0.18 7.45
CA GLY A 66 -1.25 0.80 7.84
C GLY A 66 -1.16 2.33 7.88
N HIS A 67 -2.26 2.96 8.28
CA HIS A 67 -2.27 4.40 8.50
C HIS A 67 -1.37 4.77 9.67
N MET A 68 -0.27 5.46 9.38
CA MET A 68 0.71 5.89 10.38
C MET A 68 0.38 7.30 10.87
N SER A 69 0.37 7.51 12.20
CA SER A 69 0.07 8.81 12.82
C SER A 69 1.31 9.66 13.13
N SER A 70 2.50 9.08 13.06
CA SER A 70 3.77 9.75 13.31
C SER A 70 4.83 9.25 12.34
N TYR A 71 5.92 10.01 12.21
CA TYR A 71 7.07 9.57 11.43
C TYR A 71 7.78 8.40 12.11
N TRP A 72 8.57 7.65 11.32
CA TRP A 72 9.48 6.62 11.83
C TRP A 72 10.81 6.74 11.11
N ASP A 73 11.87 6.36 11.78
CA ASP A 73 13.20 6.36 11.19
C ASP A 73 13.52 4.95 10.67
N LEU A 74 13.91 4.90 9.40
CA LEU A 74 14.24 3.69 8.66
C LEU A 74 15.73 3.66 8.38
N GLN A 75 16.38 2.56 8.68
CA GLN A 75 17.81 2.37 8.48
C GLN A 75 18.06 1.46 7.28
N TYR A 76 18.77 2.01 6.31
CA TYR A 76 19.12 1.37 5.06
C TYR A 76 20.60 1.02 5.02
N GLU A 77 20.93 -0.13 4.41
CA GLU A 77 22.29 -0.58 4.16
C GLU A 77 22.34 -1.50 2.93
N GLY A 78 23.37 -1.36 2.09
CA GLY A 78 23.56 -2.17 0.88
C GLY A 78 22.49 -1.92 -0.19
N GLU A 79 22.20 -2.93 -0.98
CA GLU A 79 21.25 -2.85 -2.08
C GLU A 79 19.81 -2.91 -1.59
N ASN A 80 19.07 -1.86 -1.85
CA ASN A 80 17.64 -1.77 -1.51
C ASN A 80 16.84 -1.56 -2.78
N GLU A 81 15.83 -2.38 -2.96
CA GLU A 81 14.83 -2.28 -4.02
C GLU A 81 13.46 -2.51 -3.38
N THR A 82 12.62 -1.49 -3.45
CA THR A 82 11.29 -1.51 -2.85
C THR A 82 10.26 -1.15 -3.90
N ILE A 83 9.18 -1.90 -3.94
CA ILE A 83 8.01 -1.63 -4.76
C ILE A 83 6.82 -1.51 -3.82
N ALA A 84 5.97 -0.52 -4.03
CA ALA A 84 4.78 -0.38 -3.23
C ALA A 84 3.56 0.05 -4.03
N ILE A 85 2.42 -0.39 -3.54
CA ILE A 85 1.08 -0.02 -3.99
C ILE A 85 0.50 0.93 -2.96
N THR A 86 0.17 2.16 -3.37
CA THR A 86 -0.55 3.11 -2.52
C THR A 86 -2.03 3.04 -2.85
N PHE A 87 -2.83 2.64 -1.87
CA PHE A 87 -4.26 2.46 -2.07
C PHE A 87 -5.05 3.76 -1.85
N THR A 88 -6.18 3.85 -2.54
CA THR A 88 -7.27 4.74 -2.15
C THR A 88 -8.03 4.13 -0.97
N PRO A 89 -8.87 4.88 -0.24
CA PRO A 89 -9.73 4.30 0.80
C PRO A 89 -10.65 3.19 0.27
N GLN A 90 -11.17 3.32 -0.96
CA GLN A 90 -11.95 2.27 -1.63
C GLN A 90 -11.13 1.03 -1.90
N GLY A 91 -9.88 1.20 -2.33
CA GLY A 91 -8.96 0.09 -2.57
C GLY A 91 -8.71 -0.71 -1.30
N VAL A 92 -8.52 -0.04 -0.17
CA VAL A 92 -8.35 -0.72 1.11
C VAL A 92 -9.58 -1.56 1.46
N GLN A 93 -10.78 -0.99 1.34
CA GLN A 93 -12.03 -1.72 1.59
C GLN A 93 -12.26 -2.88 0.61
N ALA A 94 -11.87 -2.69 -0.65
CA ALA A 94 -12.04 -3.69 -1.69
C ALA A 94 -11.08 -4.89 -1.53
N PHE A 95 -9.86 -4.63 -1.14
CA PHE A 95 -8.80 -5.65 -1.15
C PHE A 95 -8.56 -6.32 0.19
N PHE A 96 -8.94 -5.70 1.30
CA PHE A 96 -8.70 -6.23 2.65
C PHE A 96 -10.00 -6.48 3.39
N SER A 97 -10.20 -7.70 3.87
CA SER A 97 -11.34 -8.08 4.72
C SER A 97 -11.09 -7.78 6.20
N THR A 98 -9.86 -7.51 6.58
CA THR A 98 -9.47 -7.17 7.94
C THR A 98 -9.96 -5.76 8.28
N PRO A 99 -10.56 -5.53 9.46
CA PRO A 99 -10.97 -4.19 9.89
C PRO A 99 -9.82 -3.19 9.89
N LEU A 100 -10.03 -1.99 9.33
CA LEU A 100 -8.97 -1.01 9.08
C LEU A 100 -8.23 -0.55 10.34
N TYR A 101 -8.90 -0.53 11.49
CA TYR A 101 -8.27 -0.16 12.77
C TYR A 101 -7.17 -1.15 13.21
N GLU A 102 -7.21 -2.38 12.72
CA GLU A 102 -6.17 -3.37 13.03
C GLU A 102 -4.83 -3.06 12.36
N PHE A 103 -4.84 -2.28 11.29
CA PHE A 103 -3.65 -1.82 10.59
C PHE A 103 -3.04 -0.54 11.18
N TYR A 104 -3.76 0.16 12.06
CA TYR A 104 -3.34 1.47 12.57
C TYR A 104 -1.98 1.39 13.28
N ASN A 105 -1.02 2.20 12.82
CA ASN A 105 0.37 2.25 13.29
C ASN A 105 1.11 0.90 13.24
N LYS A 106 0.80 0.04 12.27
CA LYS A 106 1.43 -1.27 12.15
C LYS A 106 1.92 -1.55 10.74
N ASN A 107 2.98 -2.37 10.67
CA ASN A 107 3.43 -3.05 9.47
C ASN A 107 3.06 -4.54 9.62
N ILE A 108 2.00 -4.99 8.95
CA ILE A 108 1.49 -6.35 9.07
C ILE A 108 2.05 -7.21 7.93
N PRO A 109 2.81 -8.27 8.23
CA PRO A 109 3.31 -9.18 7.21
C PRO A 109 2.15 -9.74 6.36
N VAL A 110 2.37 -9.89 5.06
CA VAL A 110 1.36 -10.41 4.12
C VAL A 110 0.86 -11.80 4.56
N GLU A 111 1.72 -12.62 5.11
CA GLU A 111 1.40 -13.95 5.64
C GLU A 111 0.37 -13.92 6.78
N CYS A 112 0.31 -12.82 7.53
CA CYS A 112 -0.61 -12.64 8.66
C CYS A 112 -2.01 -12.18 8.23
N ILE A 113 -2.20 -11.77 6.97
CA ILE A 113 -3.49 -11.30 6.45
C ILE A 113 -4.46 -12.46 6.19
N GLY A 114 -3.92 -13.66 5.94
CA GLY A 114 -4.72 -14.86 5.66
C GLY A 114 -5.32 -14.91 4.25
N ASP A 115 -4.91 -14.03 3.35
CA ASP A 115 -5.35 -13.99 1.96
C ASP A 115 -4.31 -14.63 1.04
N ARG A 116 -4.66 -15.77 0.44
CA ARG A 116 -3.76 -16.55 -0.41
C ARG A 116 -3.26 -15.76 -1.62
N LEU A 117 -4.10 -14.90 -2.21
CA LEU A 117 -3.70 -14.09 -3.36
C LEU A 117 -2.53 -13.17 -3.04
N PHE A 118 -2.50 -12.56 -1.85
CA PHE A 118 -1.38 -11.71 -1.47
C PHE A 118 -0.09 -12.50 -1.20
N ILE A 119 -0.20 -13.73 -0.72
CA ILE A 119 0.96 -14.62 -0.55
C ILE A 119 1.54 -15.01 -1.92
N ASP A 120 0.66 -15.37 -2.87
CA ASP A 120 1.07 -15.72 -4.23
C ASP A 120 1.66 -14.49 -4.97
N LEU A 121 1.07 -13.30 -4.77
CA LEU A 121 1.61 -12.04 -5.28
C LEU A 121 3.00 -11.76 -4.72
N GLN A 122 3.20 -11.91 -3.41
CA GLN A 122 4.53 -11.77 -2.80
C GLN A 122 5.55 -12.67 -3.46
N GLN A 123 5.24 -13.95 -3.66
CA GLN A 123 6.15 -14.89 -4.32
C GLN A 123 6.47 -14.46 -5.76
N ALA A 124 5.47 -14.02 -6.51
CA ALA A 124 5.65 -13.56 -7.89
C ALA A 124 6.55 -12.30 -7.94
N ILE A 125 6.32 -11.32 -7.06
CA ILE A 125 7.11 -10.07 -7.01
C ILE A 125 8.55 -10.33 -6.58
N LEU A 126 8.77 -11.19 -5.57
CA LEU A 126 10.13 -11.48 -5.07
C LEU A 126 10.96 -12.29 -6.06
N ASN A 127 10.32 -13.07 -6.95
CA ASN A 127 10.98 -13.90 -7.97
C ASN A 127 11.00 -13.26 -9.36
N ALA A 128 10.39 -12.11 -9.58
CA ALA A 128 10.42 -11.43 -10.87
C ALA A 128 11.84 -10.95 -11.21
N ASP A 129 12.25 -11.06 -12.47
CA ASP A 129 13.58 -10.66 -12.91
C ASP A 129 13.72 -9.13 -12.94
N ASP A 130 12.72 -8.43 -13.44
CA ASP A 130 12.71 -6.97 -13.58
C ASP A 130 11.65 -6.31 -12.66
N LYS A 131 12.03 -5.19 -12.07
CA LYS A 131 11.14 -4.38 -11.22
C LYS A 131 9.96 -3.78 -11.99
N MET A 132 10.10 -3.56 -13.30
CA MET A 132 8.99 -3.04 -14.13
C MET A 132 7.97 -4.12 -14.45
N ASP A 133 8.39 -5.38 -14.57
CA ASP A 133 7.47 -6.51 -14.73
C ASP A 133 6.58 -6.68 -13.50
N CYS A 134 7.09 -6.32 -12.33
CA CYS A 134 6.33 -6.37 -11.08
C CYS A 134 5.04 -5.55 -11.13
N ILE A 135 5.02 -4.40 -11.81
CA ILE A 135 3.80 -3.59 -11.92
C ILE A 135 2.72 -4.33 -12.72
N GLY A 136 3.10 -4.98 -13.83
CA GLY A 136 2.16 -5.81 -14.59
C GLY A 136 1.63 -7.00 -13.78
N ILE A 137 2.49 -7.65 -13.01
CA ILE A 137 2.11 -8.73 -12.10
C ILE A 137 1.11 -8.21 -11.05
N ILE A 138 1.40 -7.08 -10.40
CA ILE A 138 0.51 -6.44 -9.42
C ILE A 138 -0.86 -6.16 -10.03
N GLU A 139 -0.90 -5.53 -11.20
CA GLU A 139 -2.17 -5.19 -11.85
C GLU A 139 -3.00 -6.43 -12.18
N CYS A 140 -2.38 -7.49 -12.68
CA CYS A 140 -3.07 -8.75 -12.94
C CYS A 140 -3.74 -9.30 -11.66
N TYR A 141 -3.03 -9.33 -10.53
CA TYR A 141 -3.57 -9.81 -9.26
C TYR A 141 -4.70 -8.92 -8.72
N LEU A 142 -4.55 -7.60 -8.78
CA LEU A 142 -5.59 -6.68 -8.32
C LEU A 142 -6.84 -6.75 -9.19
N LEU A 143 -6.69 -6.86 -10.51
CA LEU A 143 -7.81 -7.04 -11.45
C LEU A 143 -8.56 -8.35 -11.21
N GLU A 144 -7.86 -9.41 -10.85
CA GLU A 144 -8.52 -10.67 -10.49
C GLU A 144 -9.37 -10.52 -9.21
N LYS A 145 -8.85 -9.82 -8.20
CA LYS A 145 -9.62 -9.52 -6.98
C LYS A 145 -10.87 -8.70 -7.26
N ILE A 146 -10.78 -7.69 -8.12
CA ILE A 146 -11.91 -6.82 -8.46
C ILE A 146 -13.07 -7.60 -9.09
N LYS A 147 -12.81 -8.62 -9.90
CA LYS A 147 -13.87 -9.43 -10.52
C LYS A 147 -14.83 -10.06 -9.50
N ASN A 148 -14.37 -10.23 -8.27
CA ASN A 148 -15.13 -10.89 -7.21
C ASN A 148 -15.70 -9.91 -6.16
N LEU A 149 -15.62 -8.58 -6.42
CA LEU A 149 -16.11 -7.57 -5.47
C LEU A 149 -17.63 -7.51 -5.40
N LYS A 150 -18.14 -7.27 -4.20
CA LYS A 150 -19.54 -7.04 -3.93
C LYS A 150 -19.97 -5.59 -4.24
N PRO A 151 -21.27 -5.34 -4.61
CA PRO A 151 -21.75 -4.00 -5.02
C PRO A 151 -21.77 -2.93 -3.92
N GLU A 152 -21.52 -3.27 -2.65
CA GLU A 152 -21.66 -2.37 -1.49
C GLU A 152 -20.60 -1.25 -1.39
N ILE A 153 -19.61 -1.26 -2.31
CA ILE A 153 -18.52 -0.27 -2.32
C ILE A 153 -18.97 1.10 -2.87
N ALA A 154 -20.09 1.15 -3.59
CA ALA A 154 -20.54 2.35 -4.31
C ALA A 154 -20.89 3.55 -3.40
N VAL A 155 -21.39 3.31 -2.18
CA VAL A 155 -21.82 4.40 -1.26
C VAL A 155 -20.61 5.10 -0.65
N SER A 156 -19.57 4.36 -0.29
CA SER A 156 -18.33 4.94 0.25
C SER A 156 -17.61 5.80 -0.78
N GLU A 157 -17.75 5.48 -2.07
CA GLU A 157 -17.16 6.25 -3.16
C GLU A 157 -17.72 7.67 -3.23
N VAL A 158 -19.04 7.82 -3.15
CA VAL A 158 -19.71 9.13 -3.18
C VAL A 158 -19.27 9.99 -1.99
N ILE A 159 -19.14 9.41 -0.81
CA ILE A 159 -18.72 10.11 0.41
C ILE A 159 -17.28 10.61 0.26
N ILE A 160 -16.39 9.76 -0.22
CA ILE A 160 -14.96 10.11 -0.36
C ILE A 160 -14.75 11.16 -1.44
N GLN A 161 -15.39 11.02 -2.60
CA GLN A 161 -15.34 12.03 -3.65
C GLN A 161 -15.83 13.40 -3.16
N GLN A 162 -16.88 13.43 -2.32
CA GLN A 162 -17.36 14.67 -1.75
C GLN A 162 -16.35 15.29 -0.77
N ILE A 163 -15.71 14.48 0.07
CA ILE A 163 -14.67 14.98 1.01
C ILE A 163 -13.45 15.51 0.23
N GLU A 164 -13.05 14.85 -0.83
CA GLU A 164 -11.95 15.30 -1.69
C GLU A 164 -12.29 16.60 -2.45
N TYR A 165 -13.56 16.75 -2.85
CA TYR A 165 -14.04 17.96 -3.53
C TYR A 165 -14.20 19.14 -2.58
N ASP A 166 -14.76 18.91 -1.39
CA ASP A 166 -14.95 19.93 -0.35
C ASP A 166 -14.70 19.35 1.05
N CYS A 167 -13.50 19.61 1.57
CA CYS A 167 -13.09 19.16 2.91
C CYS A 167 -13.87 19.78 4.07
N ASN A 168 -14.74 20.77 3.82
CA ASN A 168 -15.64 21.35 4.80
C ASN A 168 -17.05 20.75 4.79
N THR A 169 -17.28 19.71 3.97
CA THR A 169 -18.57 19.00 3.95
C THR A 169 -18.95 18.52 5.35
N SER A 170 -20.19 18.82 5.79
CA SER A 170 -20.61 18.49 7.13
C SER A 170 -20.82 16.98 7.33
N ILE A 171 -20.54 16.49 8.54
CA ILE A 171 -20.77 15.09 8.92
C ILE A 171 -22.24 14.70 8.74
N GLU A 172 -23.18 15.62 9.01
CA GLU A 172 -24.61 15.39 8.82
C GLU A 172 -24.95 15.13 7.35
N TRP A 173 -24.35 15.88 6.41
CA TRP A 173 -24.53 15.64 4.97
C TRP A 173 -23.99 14.26 4.57
N LEU A 174 -22.78 13.91 5.02
CA LEU A 174 -22.17 12.60 4.76
C LEU A 174 -23.03 11.44 5.30
N ALA A 175 -23.58 11.60 6.51
CA ALA A 175 -24.45 10.59 7.11
C ALA A 175 -25.78 10.41 6.32
N ASN A 176 -26.34 11.48 5.77
CA ASN A 176 -27.56 11.42 4.98
C ASN A 176 -27.37 10.73 3.62
N VAL A 177 -26.19 10.81 3.03
CA VAL A 177 -25.86 10.14 1.75
C VAL A 177 -25.57 8.65 1.96
N SER A 178 -25.18 8.25 3.18
CA SER A 178 -24.84 6.85 3.52
C SER A 178 -26.05 5.98 3.91
N ASN A 179 -27.24 6.56 4.08
CA ASN A 179 -28.50 5.86 4.40
C ASN A 179 -29.33 5.68 3.13
#